data_d94fa3c7f961c39900364dcc22e55494
#
_entry.id   d94fa3c7f961c39900364dcc22e55494
#
_cell.length_a   1.000
_cell.length_b   1.000
_cell.length_c   1.000
_cell.angle_alpha   90.00
_cell.angle_beta   90.00
_cell.angle_gamma   90.00
#
_symmetry.space_group_name_H-M   'P 1'
#
loop_
_entity.id
_entity.type
_entity.pdbx_description
1 polymer ?
#
loop_
_entity_poly.entity_id
_entity_poly.type
_entity_poly.pdbx_seq_one_letter_code
_entity_poly.pdbx_strand_id
1 'polypeptide(L)'
;MPKQSPLQERHQLNGAVFGDEDGWILPLHFGDSRQEYQSVRTHAGILDLCNRGLLRFSGPDRVSYLQGMVSNDVKQLAMGQGVHAAVLDVQGKILADTRVFCLDDSFLLDLWEPLKDKILVHLNRYLIADEVEITDLTGQYGTLSLQGPKARPLLRELFPRAEFPASELDHRESQLGGAEVRVARSTRTGEEGYDLLIATRDLLPTVSRIQEAGKPFFLRWIGTEAQEILRVEAGMPRYGVDMNEDNLLLETALDRAVSFHKGCYLGQEVVERVRSRGHVNKKLVGLLLEGDRAAERGSTIRAGEKEI
;
A
#
# COMPACT_ATOMS: atom_id res chain seq x y z
N MET A 1 8.55 -17.99 -14.43
CA MET A 1 7.67 -17.19 -15.30
C MET A 1 7.19 -15.99 -14.47
N PRO A 2 7.07 -14.80 -15.04
CA PRO A 2 6.52 -13.66 -14.31
C PRO A 2 5.08 -13.93 -13.89
N LYS A 3 4.70 -13.37 -12.74
CA LYS A 3 3.35 -13.49 -12.18
C LYS A 3 2.37 -12.60 -12.95
N GLN A 4 1.09 -12.95 -12.92
CA GLN A 4 0.04 -12.21 -13.58
C GLN A 4 -1.13 -11.96 -12.63
N SER A 5 -1.79 -10.81 -12.79
CA SER A 5 -3.03 -10.53 -12.07
C SER A 5 -4.14 -11.50 -12.50
N PRO A 6 -5.02 -11.91 -11.59
CA PRO A 6 -6.28 -12.60 -11.95
C PRO A 6 -7.15 -11.82 -12.95
N LEU A 7 -6.88 -10.53 -13.13
CA LEU A 7 -7.58 -9.64 -14.07
C LEU A 7 -6.88 -9.46 -15.42
N GLN A 8 -5.79 -10.20 -15.69
CA GLN A 8 -4.97 -10.06 -16.89
C GLN A 8 -5.79 -10.03 -18.19
N GLU A 9 -6.69 -11.01 -18.37
CA GLU A 9 -7.56 -11.07 -19.56
C GLU A 9 -8.52 -9.86 -19.63
N ARG A 10 -9.06 -9.45 -18.49
CA ARG A 10 -9.91 -8.26 -18.41
C ARG A 10 -9.15 -7.00 -18.83
N HIS A 11 -7.91 -6.85 -18.41
CA HIS A 11 -7.05 -5.73 -18.79
C HIS A 11 -6.75 -5.74 -20.29
N GLN A 12 -6.46 -6.91 -20.88
CA GLN A 12 -6.30 -7.05 -22.33
C GLN A 12 -7.53 -6.55 -23.08
N LEU A 13 -8.73 -6.96 -22.66
CA LEU A 13 -9.99 -6.53 -23.25
C LEU A 13 -10.25 -5.02 -23.10
N ASN A 14 -9.66 -4.37 -22.09
CA ASN A 14 -9.71 -2.92 -21.90
C ASN A 14 -8.56 -2.17 -22.59
N GLY A 15 -7.76 -2.84 -23.42
CA GLY A 15 -6.70 -2.22 -24.21
C GLY A 15 -5.43 -1.91 -23.42
N ALA A 16 -5.15 -2.66 -22.34
CA ALA A 16 -3.92 -2.47 -21.56
C ALA A 16 -2.67 -2.79 -22.35
N VAL A 17 -1.66 -1.94 -22.22
CA VAL A 17 -0.27 -2.22 -22.56
C VAL A 17 0.43 -2.69 -21.29
N PHE A 18 1.17 -3.79 -21.37
CA PHE A 18 1.76 -4.44 -20.20
C PHE A 18 3.27 -4.27 -20.17
N GLY A 19 3.82 -4.28 -18.95
CA GLY A 19 5.26 -4.36 -18.68
C GLY A 19 5.57 -5.30 -17.53
N ASP A 20 6.84 -5.69 -17.41
CA ASP A 20 7.35 -6.42 -16.25
C ASP A 20 7.79 -5.42 -15.18
N GLU A 21 7.16 -5.49 -14.02
CA GLU A 21 7.55 -4.76 -12.81
C GLU A 21 7.79 -5.77 -11.69
N ASP A 22 9.05 -5.95 -11.32
CA ASP A 22 9.48 -6.79 -10.20
C ASP A 22 8.94 -8.23 -10.27
N GLY A 23 8.90 -8.80 -11.47
CA GLY A 23 8.44 -10.15 -11.75
C GLY A 23 6.92 -10.29 -11.87
N TRP A 24 6.19 -9.19 -11.96
CA TRP A 24 4.78 -9.13 -12.26
C TRP A 24 4.53 -8.49 -13.63
N ILE A 25 3.67 -9.09 -14.45
CA ILE A 25 3.17 -8.46 -15.67
C ILE A 25 1.98 -7.58 -15.27
N LEU A 26 2.20 -6.27 -15.26
CA LEU A 26 1.21 -5.26 -14.86
C LEU A 26 0.81 -4.37 -16.03
N PRO A 27 -0.41 -3.81 -16.04
CA PRO A 27 -0.80 -2.80 -17.00
C PRO A 27 -0.01 -1.51 -16.76
N LEU A 28 0.81 -1.11 -17.72
CA LEU A 28 1.53 0.17 -17.71
C LEU A 28 0.56 1.32 -17.92
N HIS A 29 -0.33 1.18 -18.92
CA HIS A 29 -1.39 2.13 -19.23
C HIS A 29 -2.51 1.46 -20.05
N PHE A 30 -3.68 2.14 -20.12
CA PHE A 30 -4.85 1.75 -20.91
C PHE A 30 -5.10 2.77 -22.05
N GLY A 31 -4.05 3.10 -22.78
CA GLY A 31 -4.04 4.01 -23.92
C GLY A 31 -3.23 5.28 -23.68
N ASP A 32 -3.62 6.14 -22.75
CA ASP A 32 -2.94 7.41 -22.45
C ASP A 32 -2.83 7.66 -20.95
N SER A 33 -1.63 7.50 -20.41
CA SER A 33 -1.33 7.69 -18.99
C SER A 33 -1.63 9.11 -18.48
N ARG A 34 -1.61 10.14 -19.33
CA ARG A 34 -2.01 11.50 -18.96
C ARG A 34 -3.52 11.62 -18.74
N GLN A 35 -4.32 10.97 -19.58
CA GLN A 35 -5.78 10.93 -19.39
C GLN A 35 -6.15 10.13 -18.14
N GLU A 36 -5.43 9.06 -17.85
CA GLU A 36 -5.58 8.27 -16.63
C GLU A 36 -5.27 9.12 -15.40
N TYR A 37 -4.13 9.81 -15.41
CA TYR A 37 -3.75 10.78 -14.37
C TYR A 37 -4.85 11.83 -14.16
N GLN A 38 -5.34 12.47 -15.22
CA GLN A 38 -6.41 13.47 -15.14
C GLN A 38 -7.71 12.89 -14.59
N SER A 39 -8.03 11.63 -14.92
CA SER A 39 -9.22 10.95 -14.40
C SER A 39 -9.16 10.81 -12.88
N VAL A 40 -7.99 10.47 -12.31
CA VAL A 40 -7.81 10.41 -10.86
C VAL A 40 -7.93 11.79 -10.21
N ARG A 41 -7.42 12.84 -10.86
CA ARG A 41 -7.50 14.22 -10.33
C ARG A 41 -8.92 14.80 -10.34
N THR A 42 -9.74 14.41 -11.31
CA THR A 42 -11.04 15.08 -11.55
C THR A 42 -12.27 14.18 -11.38
N HIS A 43 -12.11 12.87 -11.46
CA HIS A 43 -13.18 11.89 -11.47
C HIS A 43 -12.88 10.71 -10.54
N ALA A 44 -12.78 9.49 -11.10
CA ALA A 44 -12.41 8.28 -10.39
C ALA A 44 -11.48 7.41 -11.26
N GLY A 45 -10.47 6.86 -10.64
CA GLY A 45 -9.62 5.81 -11.18
C GLY A 45 -9.77 4.50 -10.44
N ILE A 46 -9.60 3.38 -11.11
CA ILE A 46 -9.51 2.05 -10.52
C ILE A 46 -8.15 1.45 -10.84
N LEU A 47 -7.41 1.03 -9.82
CA LEU A 47 -6.12 0.36 -9.93
C LEU A 47 -6.29 -1.11 -9.56
N ASP A 48 -5.56 -1.96 -10.28
CA ASP A 48 -5.36 -3.35 -9.91
C ASP A 48 -4.11 -3.46 -9.02
N LEU A 49 -4.31 -3.84 -7.78
CA LEU A 49 -3.28 -4.07 -6.78
C LEU A 49 -3.21 -5.55 -6.37
N CYS A 50 -3.55 -6.49 -7.27
CA CYS A 50 -3.46 -7.92 -7.00
C CYS A 50 -2.02 -8.44 -6.85
N ASN A 51 -1.02 -7.58 -7.07
CA ASN A 51 0.40 -7.80 -6.80
C ASN A 51 0.79 -7.50 -5.34
N ARG A 52 -0.18 -7.44 -4.42
CA ARG A 52 0.07 -7.29 -2.98
C ARG A 52 0.16 -8.64 -2.30
N GLY A 53 1.10 -8.77 -1.36
CA GLY A 53 1.19 -9.88 -0.42
C GLY A 53 0.28 -9.63 0.79
N LEU A 54 -0.32 -10.69 1.32
CA LEU A 54 -1.25 -10.61 2.43
C LEU A 54 -0.94 -11.72 3.44
N LEU A 55 -0.53 -11.34 4.66
CA LEU A 55 -0.28 -12.26 5.76
C LEU A 55 -1.32 -12.06 6.86
N ARG A 56 -1.89 -13.15 7.37
CA ARG A 56 -2.80 -13.14 8.52
C ARG A 56 -2.07 -13.63 9.76
N PHE A 57 -2.24 -12.90 10.86
CA PHE A 57 -1.74 -13.25 12.20
C PHE A 57 -2.92 -13.59 13.09
N SER A 58 -2.99 -14.83 13.57
CA SER A 58 -4.00 -15.33 14.49
C SER A 58 -3.34 -15.95 15.73
N GLY A 59 -4.14 -16.35 16.71
CA GLY A 59 -3.66 -16.88 17.97
C GLY A 59 -3.70 -15.87 19.13
N PRO A 60 -3.61 -16.35 20.38
CA PRO A 60 -3.75 -15.51 21.57
C PRO A 60 -2.67 -14.43 21.69
N ASP A 61 -1.43 -14.73 21.25
CA ASP A 61 -0.30 -13.80 21.38
C ASP A 61 -0.11 -12.88 20.17
N ARG A 62 -1.04 -12.90 19.18
CA ARG A 62 -0.92 -12.12 17.94
C ARG A 62 -0.67 -10.62 18.16
N VAL A 63 -1.29 -10.06 19.20
CA VAL A 63 -1.16 -8.63 19.53
C VAL A 63 0.24 -8.31 20.06
N SER A 64 0.71 -9.07 21.07
CA SER A 64 2.03 -8.87 21.70
C SER A 64 3.15 -9.12 20.69
N TYR A 65 3.04 -10.20 19.94
CA TYR A 65 4.01 -10.57 18.92
C TYR A 65 4.13 -9.49 17.83
N LEU A 66 3.00 -9.13 17.19
CA LEU A 66 3.02 -8.15 16.11
C LEU A 66 3.45 -6.75 16.61
N GLN A 67 3.06 -6.41 17.87
CA GLN A 67 3.54 -5.18 18.53
C GLN A 67 5.07 -5.13 18.64
N GLY A 68 5.72 -6.27 18.86
CA GLY A 68 7.19 -6.37 18.89
C GLY A 68 7.85 -6.39 17.52
N MET A 69 7.12 -6.67 16.44
CA MET A 69 7.69 -6.88 15.10
C MET A 69 7.54 -5.69 14.15
N VAL A 70 6.64 -4.74 14.43
CA VAL A 70 6.42 -3.59 13.56
C VAL A 70 6.68 -2.27 14.28
N SER A 71 7.01 -1.23 13.54
CA SER A 71 7.41 0.09 14.06
C SER A 71 6.27 0.93 14.64
N ASN A 72 5.01 0.60 14.32
CA ASN A 72 3.85 1.37 14.77
C ASN A 72 3.01 0.62 15.81
N ASP A 73 2.11 1.32 16.49
CA ASP A 73 1.34 0.80 17.62
C ASP A 73 0.10 0.04 17.15
N VAL A 74 0.19 -1.29 17.12
CA VAL A 74 -0.92 -2.17 16.76
C VAL A 74 -1.75 -2.59 17.97
N LYS A 75 -1.22 -2.43 19.19
CA LYS A 75 -1.91 -2.80 20.44
C LYS A 75 -3.10 -1.88 20.73
N GLN A 76 -3.05 -0.63 20.26
CA GLN A 76 -4.12 0.35 20.46
C GLN A 76 -5.21 0.27 19.38
N LEU A 77 -5.04 -0.56 18.35
CA LEU A 77 -6.03 -0.68 17.28
C LEU A 77 -7.28 -1.40 17.78
N ALA A 78 -8.43 -0.78 17.58
CA ALA A 78 -9.72 -1.44 17.69
C ALA A 78 -10.05 -2.20 16.38
N MET A 79 -10.95 -3.17 16.47
CA MET A 79 -11.49 -3.85 15.29
C MET A 79 -12.01 -2.83 14.26
N GLY A 80 -11.61 -3.02 12.99
CA GLY A 80 -11.94 -2.10 11.91
C GLY A 80 -11.01 -0.91 11.77
N GLN A 81 -9.95 -0.83 12.56
CA GLN A 81 -8.88 0.15 12.41
C GLN A 81 -7.64 -0.46 11.78
N GLY A 82 -6.83 0.37 11.15
CA GLY A 82 -5.55 -0.04 10.61
C GLY A 82 -4.48 1.03 10.81
N VAL A 83 -3.23 0.64 10.60
CA VAL A 83 -2.08 1.52 10.74
C VAL A 83 -1.03 1.21 9.69
N HIS A 84 -0.35 2.26 9.23
CA HIS A 84 0.86 2.14 8.43
C HIS A 84 2.03 1.79 9.36
N ALA A 85 2.83 0.80 9.00
CA ALA A 85 3.97 0.36 9.81
C ALA A 85 5.11 -0.12 8.91
N ALA A 86 6.30 -0.19 9.46
CA ALA A 86 7.45 -0.82 8.83
C ALA A 86 7.88 -2.07 9.60
N VAL A 87 8.33 -3.08 8.88
CA VAL A 87 9.11 -4.18 9.43
C VAL A 87 10.58 -3.79 9.31
N LEU A 88 11.31 -3.87 10.41
CA LEU A 88 12.72 -3.48 10.49
C LEU A 88 13.62 -4.67 10.82
N ASP A 89 14.91 -4.55 10.50
CA ASP A 89 15.94 -5.39 11.06
C ASP A 89 16.42 -4.87 12.43
N VAL A 90 17.33 -5.60 13.08
CA VAL A 90 17.93 -5.20 14.37
C VAL A 90 18.75 -3.91 14.29
N GLN A 91 19.12 -3.49 13.10
CA GLN A 91 19.88 -2.28 12.84
C GLN A 91 18.99 -1.07 12.51
N GLY A 92 17.65 -1.24 12.57
CA GLY A 92 16.67 -0.19 12.26
C GLY A 92 16.51 0.10 10.78
N LYS A 93 17.03 -0.78 9.91
CA LYS A 93 16.87 -0.68 8.47
C LYS A 93 15.51 -1.22 8.06
N ILE A 94 14.90 -0.60 7.04
CA ILE A 94 13.57 -0.97 6.58
C ILE A 94 13.61 -2.23 5.71
N LEU A 95 12.91 -3.28 6.13
CA LEU A 95 12.75 -4.52 5.35
C LEU A 95 11.48 -4.51 4.52
N ALA A 96 10.42 -3.89 5.01
CA ALA A 96 9.18 -3.70 4.28
C ALA A 96 8.38 -2.52 4.84
N ASP A 97 7.67 -1.86 3.92
CA ASP A 97 6.58 -0.93 4.17
C ASP A 97 5.27 -1.72 4.15
N THR A 98 4.46 -1.60 5.21
CA THR A 98 3.29 -2.45 5.44
C THR A 98 2.07 -1.68 5.92
N ARG A 99 0.88 -2.20 5.60
CA ARG A 99 -0.37 -1.78 6.23
C ARG A 99 -0.89 -2.90 7.10
N VAL A 100 -1.21 -2.59 8.33
CA VAL A 100 -1.74 -3.56 9.31
C VAL A 100 -3.19 -3.22 9.57
N PHE A 101 -4.08 -4.20 9.43
CA PHE A 101 -5.52 -4.09 9.66
C PHE A 101 -5.94 -4.97 10.83
N CYS A 102 -6.62 -4.39 11.82
CA CYS A 102 -7.12 -5.12 12.99
C CYS A 102 -8.51 -5.69 12.69
N LEU A 103 -8.60 -7.02 12.64
CA LEU A 103 -9.86 -7.77 12.55
C LEU A 103 -10.35 -8.17 13.95
N ASP A 104 -11.44 -8.92 14.02
CA ASP A 104 -12.00 -9.40 15.29
C ASP A 104 -11.02 -10.37 15.98
N ASP A 105 -10.55 -11.37 15.27
CA ASP A 105 -9.74 -12.48 15.79
C ASP A 105 -8.28 -12.49 15.27
N SER A 106 -7.91 -11.55 14.39
CA SER A 106 -6.63 -11.58 13.69
C SER A 106 -6.19 -10.18 13.23
N PHE A 107 -4.94 -10.08 12.76
CA PHE A 107 -4.46 -8.97 11.97
C PHE A 107 -4.19 -9.41 10.54
N LEU A 108 -4.44 -8.51 9.58
CA LEU A 108 -3.93 -8.64 8.22
C LEU A 108 -2.77 -7.67 8.03
N LEU A 109 -1.68 -8.15 7.47
CA LEU A 109 -0.52 -7.36 7.09
C LEU A 109 -0.43 -7.40 5.57
N ASP A 110 -0.68 -6.23 4.94
CA ASP A 110 -0.56 -5.99 3.51
C ASP A 110 0.82 -5.41 3.22
N LEU A 111 1.54 -6.02 2.28
CA LEU A 111 2.88 -5.60 1.87
C LEU A 111 3.07 -5.79 0.36
N TRP A 112 4.18 -5.26 -0.16
CA TRP A 112 4.57 -5.54 -1.54
C TRP A 112 4.96 -7.01 -1.70
N GLU A 113 4.30 -7.72 -2.62
CA GLU A 113 4.37 -9.18 -2.70
C GLU A 113 5.79 -9.73 -2.92
N PRO A 114 6.69 -9.12 -3.71
CA PRO A 114 8.06 -9.60 -3.85
C PRO A 114 8.87 -9.67 -2.56
N LEU A 115 8.47 -8.93 -1.52
CA LEU A 115 9.10 -8.98 -0.19
C LEU A 115 8.52 -10.06 0.72
N LYS A 116 7.37 -10.64 0.37
CA LYS A 116 6.56 -11.50 1.24
C LYS A 116 7.36 -12.66 1.84
N ASP A 117 8.06 -13.41 1.01
CA ASP A 117 8.79 -14.60 1.48
C ASP A 117 9.94 -14.20 2.41
N LYS A 118 10.67 -13.13 2.09
CA LYS A 118 11.71 -12.56 2.96
C LYS A 118 11.15 -12.13 4.31
N ILE A 119 10.01 -11.44 4.30
CA ILE A 119 9.35 -10.98 5.52
C ILE A 119 8.80 -12.15 6.33
N LEU A 120 8.22 -13.15 5.70
CA LEU A 120 7.74 -14.36 6.37
C LEU A 120 8.88 -15.10 7.07
N VAL A 121 10.03 -15.27 6.41
CA VAL A 121 11.24 -15.86 7.01
C VAL A 121 11.74 -15.02 8.19
N HIS A 122 11.77 -13.68 8.03
CA HIS A 122 12.18 -12.76 9.08
C HIS A 122 11.28 -12.86 10.32
N LEU A 123 9.96 -12.83 10.12
CA LEU A 123 8.99 -12.94 11.19
C LEU A 123 9.10 -14.30 11.92
N ASN A 124 9.12 -15.41 11.19
CA ASN A 124 9.22 -16.75 11.79
C ASN A 124 10.50 -16.93 12.61
N ARG A 125 11.58 -16.24 12.30
CA ARG A 125 12.83 -16.27 13.08
C ARG A 125 12.64 -15.81 14.54
N TYR A 126 11.69 -14.91 14.79
CA TYR A 126 11.40 -14.37 16.13
C TYR A 126 10.15 -15.00 16.77
N LEU A 127 9.49 -15.91 16.09
CA LEU A 127 8.37 -16.66 16.60
C LEU A 127 8.89 -17.91 17.33
N ILE A 128 9.21 -17.77 18.62
CA ILE A 128 9.90 -18.84 19.39
C ILE A 128 8.94 -19.50 20.39
N ALA A 129 8.26 -18.71 21.22
CA ALA A 129 7.40 -19.21 22.31
C ALA A 129 5.98 -18.64 22.25
N ASP A 130 5.71 -17.72 21.34
CA ASP A 130 4.40 -17.08 21.20
C ASP A 130 3.42 -18.00 20.48
N GLU A 131 2.20 -18.10 20.99
CA GLU A 131 1.10 -18.83 20.35
C GLU A 131 0.47 -17.99 19.22
N VAL A 132 1.20 -17.90 18.11
CA VAL A 132 0.80 -17.16 16.91
C VAL A 132 0.91 -18.05 15.69
N GLU A 133 -0.11 -18.00 14.83
CA GLU A 133 -0.08 -18.59 13.49
C GLU A 133 0.00 -17.47 12.45
N ILE A 134 1.00 -17.56 11.56
CA ILE A 134 1.16 -16.68 10.42
C ILE A 134 0.74 -17.44 9.16
N THR A 135 -0.40 -17.09 8.58
CA THR A 135 -0.95 -17.72 7.38
C THR A 135 -0.73 -16.80 6.17
N ASP A 136 -0.14 -17.35 5.10
CA ASP A 136 -0.05 -16.66 3.81
C ASP A 136 -1.39 -16.75 3.06
N LEU A 137 -2.04 -15.60 2.86
CA LEU A 137 -3.29 -15.46 2.12
C LEU A 137 -3.07 -14.86 0.71
N THR A 138 -1.82 -14.66 0.30
CA THR A 138 -1.47 -14.11 -1.01
C THR A 138 -2.08 -14.94 -2.13
N GLY A 139 -2.74 -14.28 -3.08
CA GLY A 139 -3.44 -14.93 -4.19
C GLY A 139 -4.85 -15.46 -3.84
N GLN A 140 -5.21 -15.60 -2.55
CA GLN A 140 -6.58 -15.93 -2.14
C GLN A 140 -7.50 -14.71 -2.21
N TYR A 141 -6.92 -13.51 -2.16
CA TYR A 141 -7.61 -12.23 -2.29
C TYR A 141 -6.97 -11.38 -3.37
N GLY A 142 -7.77 -10.59 -4.06
CA GLY A 142 -7.34 -9.50 -4.91
C GLY A 142 -7.68 -8.16 -4.29
N THR A 143 -6.83 -7.17 -4.48
CA THR A 143 -7.07 -5.80 -4.04
C THR A 143 -7.32 -4.91 -5.25
N LEU A 144 -8.44 -4.20 -5.25
CA LEU A 144 -8.71 -3.10 -6.18
C LEU A 144 -8.64 -1.80 -5.41
N SER A 145 -8.18 -0.73 -6.04
CA SER A 145 -8.14 0.58 -5.40
C SER A 145 -8.90 1.62 -6.21
N LEU A 146 -9.92 2.23 -5.61
CA LEU A 146 -10.68 3.34 -6.17
C LEU A 146 -10.07 4.66 -5.68
N GLN A 147 -9.64 5.52 -6.58
CA GLN A 147 -8.92 6.76 -6.26
C GLN A 147 -9.56 7.96 -6.97
N GLY A 148 -9.55 9.10 -6.33
CA GLY A 148 -10.02 10.37 -6.89
C GLY A 148 -11.28 10.92 -6.22
N PRO A 149 -11.69 12.17 -6.53
CA PRO A 149 -12.77 12.88 -5.85
C PRO A 149 -14.15 12.22 -6.03
N LYS A 150 -14.30 11.35 -7.03
CA LYS A 150 -15.55 10.58 -7.24
C LYS A 150 -15.49 9.15 -6.68
N ALA A 151 -14.40 8.75 -6.01
CA ALA A 151 -14.30 7.43 -5.40
C ALA A 151 -15.37 7.20 -4.32
N ARG A 152 -15.55 8.16 -3.39
CA ARG A 152 -16.58 8.07 -2.34
C ARG A 152 -18.01 8.09 -2.87
N PRO A 153 -18.41 8.99 -3.80
CA PRO A 153 -19.70 8.92 -4.48
C PRO A 153 -19.97 7.56 -5.14
N LEU A 154 -18.97 7.00 -5.84
CA LEU A 154 -19.08 5.67 -6.45
C LEU A 154 -19.28 4.56 -5.39
N LEU A 155 -18.56 4.61 -4.28
CA LEU A 155 -18.76 3.64 -3.19
C LEU A 155 -20.17 3.71 -2.61
N ARG A 156 -20.74 4.91 -2.48
CA ARG A 156 -22.13 5.07 -2.02
C ARG A 156 -23.15 4.45 -2.97
N GLU A 157 -22.88 4.48 -4.27
CA GLU A 157 -23.69 3.80 -5.28
C GLU A 157 -23.55 2.28 -5.16
N LEU A 158 -22.33 1.77 -4.98
CA LEU A 158 -22.06 0.34 -4.84
C LEU A 158 -22.59 -0.26 -3.51
N PHE A 159 -22.55 0.52 -2.44
CA PHE A 159 -22.89 0.08 -1.08
C PHE A 159 -23.82 1.10 -0.39
N PRO A 160 -25.07 1.26 -0.84
CA PRO A 160 -25.93 2.37 -0.41
C PRO A 160 -26.31 2.36 1.08
N ARG A 161 -26.09 1.23 1.77
CA ARG A 161 -26.39 1.08 3.21
C ARG A 161 -25.13 1.03 4.08
N ALA A 162 -23.93 1.13 3.49
CA ALA A 162 -22.69 1.04 4.25
C ALA A 162 -22.26 2.41 4.76
N GLU A 163 -21.70 2.41 5.97
CA GLU A 163 -20.90 3.53 6.46
C GLU A 163 -19.44 3.31 6.05
N PHE A 164 -18.85 4.33 5.44
CA PHE A 164 -17.46 4.25 4.98
C PHE A 164 -16.49 4.79 6.01
N PRO A 165 -15.30 4.17 6.09
CA PRO A 165 -14.25 4.63 6.96
C PRO A 165 -13.92 6.11 6.74
N ALA A 166 -13.73 6.85 7.84
CA ALA A 166 -13.38 8.28 7.81
C ALA A 166 -11.88 8.51 7.94
N SER A 167 -11.19 7.65 8.70
CA SER A 167 -9.75 7.76 8.94
C SER A 167 -8.95 6.86 8.00
N GLU A 168 -7.72 7.25 7.69
CA GLU A 168 -6.83 6.46 6.86
C GLU A 168 -6.60 5.08 7.49
N LEU A 169 -6.68 4.03 6.67
CA LEU A 169 -6.59 2.61 7.02
C LEU A 169 -7.71 2.07 7.93
N ASP A 170 -8.67 2.87 8.36
CA ASP A 170 -9.90 2.29 8.91
C ASP A 170 -10.62 1.49 7.81
N HIS A 171 -11.25 0.39 8.22
CA HIS A 171 -11.88 -0.52 7.26
C HIS A 171 -13.20 -1.11 7.77
N ARG A 172 -14.06 -1.54 6.84
CA ARG A 172 -15.34 -2.18 7.13
C ARG A 172 -15.60 -3.30 6.13
N GLU A 173 -16.28 -4.34 6.59
CA GLU A 173 -16.84 -5.35 5.70
C GLU A 173 -18.19 -4.90 5.14
N SER A 174 -18.40 -5.22 3.89
CA SER A 174 -19.63 -4.90 3.14
C SER A 174 -19.91 -6.02 2.14
N GLN A 175 -21.13 -6.02 1.58
CA GLN A 175 -21.54 -7.02 0.59
C GLN A 175 -21.82 -6.36 -0.75
N LEU A 176 -21.26 -6.90 -1.84
CA LEU A 176 -21.50 -6.43 -3.19
C LEU A 176 -21.89 -7.61 -4.11
N GLY A 177 -23.17 -7.71 -4.44
CA GLY A 177 -23.65 -8.77 -5.33
C GLY A 177 -23.44 -10.18 -4.80
N GLY A 178 -23.45 -10.36 -3.48
CA GLY A 178 -23.19 -11.62 -2.78
C GLY A 178 -21.73 -11.88 -2.43
N ALA A 179 -20.80 -11.09 -2.95
CA ALA A 179 -19.39 -11.13 -2.56
C ALA A 179 -19.15 -10.31 -1.29
N GLU A 180 -18.35 -10.85 -0.38
CA GLU A 180 -17.84 -10.12 0.75
C GLU A 180 -16.68 -9.24 0.30
N VAL A 181 -16.73 -7.95 0.65
CA VAL A 181 -15.75 -6.94 0.27
C VAL A 181 -15.32 -6.17 1.51
N ARG A 182 -14.04 -6.21 1.85
CA ARG A 182 -13.49 -5.33 2.87
C ARG A 182 -13.08 -4.01 2.22
N VAL A 183 -13.74 -2.94 2.60
CA VAL A 183 -13.46 -1.58 2.15
C VAL A 183 -12.59 -0.89 3.18
N ALA A 184 -11.36 -0.52 2.81
CA ALA A 184 -10.45 0.24 3.63
C ALA A 184 -10.25 1.63 3.02
N ARG A 185 -10.31 2.69 3.83
CA ARG A 185 -9.89 4.01 3.36
C ARG A 185 -8.38 4.01 3.18
N SER A 186 -7.91 4.21 1.96
CA SER A 186 -6.49 4.15 1.64
C SER A 186 -6.18 4.97 0.40
N THR A 187 -5.38 6.03 0.58
CA THR A 187 -4.86 6.73 -0.59
C THR A 187 -3.65 6.00 -1.17
N ARG A 188 -3.61 5.94 -2.49
CA ARG A 188 -2.49 5.43 -3.30
C ARG A 188 -1.91 6.51 -4.23
N THR A 189 -2.56 7.67 -4.26
CA THR A 189 -2.33 8.73 -5.25
C THR A 189 -2.31 10.14 -4.64
N GLY A 190 -2.51 10.25 -3.32
CA GLY A 190 -2.72 11.54 -2.64
C GLY A 190 -4.15 12.04 -2.71
N GLU A 191 -4.99 11.51 -3.60
CA GLU A 191 -6.42 11.80 -3.65
C GLU A 191 -7.22 10.94 -2.66
N GLU A 192 -8.51 11.25 -2.47
CA GLU A 192 -9.40 10.40 -1.70
C GLU A 192 -9.44 8.99 -2.32
N GLY A 193 -9.19 7.97 -1.50
CA GLY A 193 -9.06 6.62 -2.01
C GLY A 193 -9.58 5.54 -1.06
N TYR A 194 -9.90 4.39 -1.67
CA TYR A 194 -10.40 3.22 -0.97
C TYR A 194 -9.88 1.94 -1.62
N ASP A 195 -9.27 1.09 -0.81
CA ASP A 195 -8.90 -0.26 -1.22
C ASP A 195 -10.05 -1.23 -0.93
N LEU A 196 -10.33 -2.09 -1.90
CA LEU A 196 -11.35 -3.13 -1.83
C LEU A 196 -10.65 -4.48 -1.86
N LEU A 197 -10.61 -5.17 -0.73
CA LEU A 197 -10.09 -6.52 -0.63
C LEU A 197 -11.23 -7.52 -0.88
N ILE A 198 -11.07 -8.37 -1.89
CA ILE A 198 -12.10 -9.26 -2.43
C ILE A 198 -11.51 -10.65 -2.60
N ALA A 199 -12.22 -11.70 -2.19
CA ALA A 199 -11.79 -13.06 -2.48
C ALA A 199 -11.60 -13.25 -4.00
N THR A 200 -10.51 -13.89 -4.41
CA THR A 200 -10.14 -14.02 -5.85
C THR A 200 -11.26 -14.65 -6.69
N ARG A 201 -12.01 -15.60 -6.12
CA ARG A 201 -13.16 -16.22 -6.78
C ARG A 201 -14.27 -15.24 -7.14
N ASP A 202 -14.41 -14.15 -6.38
CA ASP A 202 -15.47 -13.14 -6.52
C ASP A 202 -14.99 -11.87 -7.24
N LEU A 203 -13.67 -11.83 -7.61
CA LEU A 203 -13.03 -10.62 -8.12
C LEU A 203 -13.60 -10.18 -9.47
N LEU A 204 -13.71 -11.07 -10.46
CA LEU A 204 -14.20 -10.75 -11.80
C LEU A 204 -15.66 -10.25 -11.81
N PRO A 205 -16.63 -10.92 -11.13
CA PRO A 205 -17.98 -10.41 -11.01
C PRO A 205 -18.06 -9.04 -10.32
N THR A 206 -17.23 -8.85 -9.27
CA THR A 206 -17.17 -7.59 -8.53
C THR A 206 -16.62 -6.45 -9.39
N VAL A 207 -15.55 -6.68 -10.13
CA VAL A 207 -15.00 -5.72 -11.11
C VAL A 207 -16.06 -5.30 -12.12
N SER A 208 -16.83 -6.24 -12.66
CA SER A 208 -17.86 -5.93 -13.64
C SER A 208 -18.94 -5.00 -13.06
N ARG A 209 -19.35 -5.22 -11.80
CA ARG A 209 -20.28 -4.33 -11.09
C ARG A 209 -19.70 -2.94 -10.83
N ILE A 210 -18.43 -2.88 -10.41
CA ILE A 210 -17.74 -1.62 -10.17
C ILE A 210 -17.64 -0.81 -11.46
N GLN A 211 -17.28 -1.45 -12.58
CA GLN A 211 -17.18 -0.78 -13.88
C GLN A 211 -18.55 -0.25 -14.34
N GLU A 212 -19.63 -1.03 -14.17
CA GLU A 212 -20.97 -0.58 -14.57
C GLU A 212 -21.44 0.60 -13.72
N ALA A 213 -21.37 0.49 -12.38
CA ALA A 213 -21.71 1.57 -11.46
C ALA A 213 -20.79 2.81 -11.61
N GLY A 214 -19.57 2.60 -12.11
CA GLY A 214 -18.58 3.64 -12.31
C GLY A 214 -18.81 4.53 -13.54
N LYS A 215 -19.66 4.12 -14.50
CA LYS A 215 -19.91 4.88 -15.74
C LYS A 215 -20.34 6.34 -15.51
N PRO A 216 -21.30 6.63 -14.60
CA PRO A 216 -21.70 8.01 -14.30
C PRO A 216 -20.62 8.85 -13.63
N PHE A 217 -19.60 8.19 -13.06
CA PHE A 217 -18.48 8.82 -12.38
C PHE A 217 -17.23 8.91 -13.26
N PHE A 218 -17.34 8.57 -14.54
CA PHE A 218 -16.25 8.53 -15.51
C PHE A 218 -15.06 7.68 -15.03
N LEU A 219 -15.37 6.55 -14.37
CA LEU A 219 -14.38 5.61 -13.86
C LEU A 219 -13.50 5.07 -14.99
N ARG A 220 -12.18 5.14 -14.82
CA ARG A 220 -11.19 4.60 -15.75
C ARG A 220 -10.23 3.65 -15.04
N TRP A 221 -9.76 2.64 -15.76
CA TRP A 221 -8.59 1.89 -15.36
C TRP A 221 -7.38 2.81 -15.37
N ILE A 222 -6.50 2.59 -14.37
CA ILE A 222 -5.28 3.36 -14.18
C ILE A 222 -4.12 2.38 -14.19
N GLY A 223 -3.17 2.58 -15.08
CA GLY A 223 -1.94 1.80 -15.15
C GLY A 223 -0.86 2.32 -14.21
N THR A 224 0.25 1.56 -14.15
CA THR A 224 1.36 1.87 -13.24
C THR A 224 2.07 3.18 -13.57
N GLU A 225 2.09 3.62 -14.83
CA GLU A 225 2.68 4.92 -15.22
C GLU A 225 1.94 6.10 -14.58
N ALA A 226 0.62 6.13 -14.67
CA ALA A 226 -0.17 7.21 -14.07
C ALA A 226 -0.13 7.14 -12.54
N GLN A 227 -0.16 5.92 -11.97
CA GLN A 227 0.00 5.72 -10.53
C GLN A 227 1.35 6.24 -10.03
N GLU A 228 2.42 6.00 -10.77
CA GLU A 228 3.78 6.44 -10.41
C GLU A 228 3.86 7.97 -10.36
N ILE A 229 3.31 8.67 -11.36
CA ILE A 229 3.25 10.14 -11.38
C ILE A 229 2.49 10.66 -10.15
N LEU A 230 1.30 10.12 -9.88
CA LEU A 230 0.43 10.55 -8.78
C LEU A 230 1.08 10.36 -7.41
N ARG A 231 1.71 9.20 -7.16
CA ARG A 231 2.36 8.93 -5.87
C ARG A 231 3.58 9.83 -5.65
N VAL A 232 4.37 10.11 -6.71
CA VAL A 232 5.54 11.02 -6.63
C VAL A 232 5.09 12.43 -6.29
N GLU A 233 4.05 12.95 -6.95
CA GLU A 233 3.47 14.26 -6.62
C GLU A 233 2.90 14.32 -5.20
N ALA A 234 2.36 13.20 -4.69
CA ALA A 234 1.87 13.07 -3.32
C ALA A 234 2.99 12.86 -2.27
N GLY A 235 4.25 12.74 -2.71
CA GLY A 235 5.38 12.47 -1.82
C GLY A 235 5.30 11.10 -1.15
N MET A 236 4.69 10.10 -1.79
CA MET A 236 4.52 8.75 -1.26
C MET A 236 5.67 7.86 -1.70
N PRO A 237 6.59 7.47 -0.79
CA PRO A 237 7.72 6.63 -1.14
C PRO A 237 7.28 5.20 -1.49
N ARG A 238 7.99 4.58 -2.41
CA ARG A 238 7.81 3.18 -2.84
C ARG A 238 9.05 2.37 -2.54
N TYR A 239 8.88 1.25 -1.82
CA TYR A 239 9.96 0.31 -1.57
C TYR A 239 10.47 -0.28 -2.89
N GLY A 240 11.79 -0.43 -3.01
CA GLY A 240 12.47 -0.89 -4.22
C GLY A 240 12.80 0.23 -5.23
N VAL A 241 12.20 1.42 -5.09
CA VAL A 241 12.44 2.59 -5.95
C VAL A 241 13.08 3.74 -5.18
N ASP A 242 12.41 4.20 -4.13
CA ASP A 242 12.84 5.38 -3.34
C ASP A 242 13.56 4.98 -2.05
N MET A 243 13.37 3.76 -1.61
CA MET A 243 13.95 3.20 -0.39
C MET A 243 14.13 1.69 -0.52
N ASN A 244 15.08 1.16 0.23
CA ASN A 244 15.37 -0.27 0.32
C ASN A 244 15.98 -0.61 1.69
N GLU A 245 16.52 -1.81 1.85
CA GLU A 245 17.16 -2.30 3.08
C GLU A 245 18.46 -1.59 3.47
N ASP A 246 18.96 -0.64 2.68
CA ASP A 246 20.08 0.20 3.04
C ASP A 246 19.67 1.44 3.84
N ASN A 247 18.37 1.76 3.84
CA ASN A 247 17.84 2.95 4.48
C ASN A 247 17.36 2.68 5.91
N LEU A 248 17.62 3.65 6.79
CA LEU A 248 16.95 3.72 8.08
C LEU A 248 15.51 4.24 7.92
N LEU A 249 14.59 3.77 8.76
CA LEU A 249 13.18 4.18 8.67
C LEU A 249 13.01 5.71 8.62
N LEU A 250 13.72 6.47 9.45
CA LEU A 250 13.58 7.93 9.51
C LEU A 250 14.23 8.68 8.33
N GLU A 251 14.93 7.97 7.44
CA GLU A 251 15.44 8.53 6.18
C GLU A 251 14.42 8.50 5.06
N THR A 252 13.35 7.69 5.19
CA THR A 252 12.46 7.28 4.09
C THR A 252 11.20 8.13 3.95
N ALA A 253 11.04 9.19 4.74
CA ALA A 253 9.82 10.03 4.81
C ALA A 253 8.53 9.25 5.18
N LEU A 254 8.65 8.08 5.82
CA LEU A 254 7.56 7.29 6.35
C LEU A 254 7.21 7.67 7.80
N ASP A 255 7.12 8.96 8.10
CA ASP A 255 6.91 9.47 9.47
C ASP A 255 5.64 8.90 10.12
N ARG A 256 4.62 8.59 9.32
CA ARG A 256 3.37 7.98 9.79
C ARG A 256 3.47 6.49 10.11
N ALA A 257 4.54 5.82 9.66
CA ALA A 257 4.77 4.40 9.89
C ALA A 257 5.46 4.10 11.22
N VAL A 258 5.71 5.08 12.07
CA VAL A 258 6.41 4.91 13.33
C VAL A 258 5.63 5.51 14.50
N SER A 259 5.51 4.75 15.60
CA SER A 259 5.04 5.26 16.89
C SER A 259 6.23 5.45 17.82
N PHE A 260 6.34 6.66 18.37
CA PHE A 260 7.36 7.01 19.38
C PHE A 260 6.85 6.85 20.81
N HIS A 261 5.65 6.33 21.00
CA HIS A 261 4.98 6.20 22.30
C HIS A 261 4.65 4.74 22.65
N LYS A 262 4.86 3.81 21.70
CA LYS A 262 4.64 2.38 21.92
C LYS A 262 5.82 1.75 22.70
N GLY A 263 5.61 0.54 23.19
CA GLY A 263 6.65 -0.29 23.81
C GLY A 263 7.74 -0.75 22.81
N CYS A 264 8.63 -1.62 23.28
CA CYS A 264 9.77 -2.11 22.51
C CYS A 264 9.34 -2.85 21.23
N TYR A 265 10.12 -2.65 20.16
CA TYR A 265 10.01 -3.39 18.91
C TYR A 265 11.39 -3.57 18.26
N LEU A 266 11.49 -4.51 17.34
CA LEU A 266 12.74 -4.82 16.66
C LEU A 266 13.27 -3.60 15.88
N GLY A 267 14.56 -3.24 16.11
CA GLY A 267 15.19 -2.08 15.48
C GLY A 267 14.93 -0.72 16.17
N GLN A 268 14.10 -0.67 17.22
CA GLN A 268 13.75 0.55 17.93
C GLN A 268 14.96 1.34 18.44
N GLU A 269 15.98 0.67 18.95
CA GLU A 269 17.14 1.36 19.53
C GLU A 269 17.77 2.35 18.54
N VAL A 270 17.90 1.95 17.28
CA VAL A 270 18.47 2.82 16.24
C VAL A 270 17.52 3.95 15.88
N VAL A 271 16.22 3.67 15.77
CA VAL A 271 15.17 4.68 15.49
C VAL A 271 15.19 5.76 16.60
N GLU A 272 15.20 5.37 17.87
CA GLU A 272 15.23 6.31 19.01
C GLU A 272 16.56 7.06 19.09
N ARG A 273 17.68 6.43 18.76
CA ARG A 273 18.98 7.08 18.71
C ARG A 273 19.02 8.19 17.65
N VAL A 274 18.49 7.92 16.47
CA VAL A 274 18.38 8.90 15.38
C VAL A 274 17.45 10.03 15.79
N ARG A 275 16.28 9.72 16.36
CA ARG A 275 15.34 10.72 16.87
C ARG A 275 15.98 11.61 17.93
N SER A 276 16.66 11.04 18.92
CA SER A 276 17.27 11.79 20.03
C SER A 276 18.42 12.69 19.59
N ARG A 277 19.15 12.32 18.52
CA ARG A 277 20.19 13.15 17.91
C ARG A 277 19.62 14.29 17.06
N GLY A 278 18.31 14.22 16.71
CA GLY A 278 17.56 15.27 16.02
C GLY A 278 17.82 15.41 14.53
N HIS A 279 18.65 14.56 13.92
CA HIS A 279 18.90 14.60 12.48
C HIS A 279 19.30 13.23 11.92
N VAL A 280 18.97 13.02 10.65
CA VAL A 280 19.49 11.94 9.80
C VAL A 280 20.56 12.49 8.86
N ASN A 281 21.50 11.65 8.44
CA ASN A 281 22.53 12.06 7.48
C ASN A 281 22.00 12.16 6.04
N LYS A 282 20.95 11.40 5.74
CA LYS A 282 20.26 11.36 4.45
C LYS A 282 18.77 11.47 4.70
N LYS A 283 18.04 12.09 3.80
CA LYS A 283 16.57 12.16 3.86
C LYS A 283 16.00 12.15 2.46
N LEU A 284 14.98 11.32 2.23
CA LEU A 284 14.18 11.37 1.03
C LEU A 284 13.36 12.67 1.02
N VAL A 285 13.46 13.42 -0.07
CA VAL A 285 12.74 14.68 -0.26
C VAL A 285 12.18 14.75 -1.68
N GLY A 286 11.06 15.44 -1.86
CA GLY A 286 10.54 15.82 -3.16
C GLY A 286 11.25 17.09 -3.68
N LEU A 287 11.48 17.15 -4.98
CA LEU A 287 12.03 18.32 -5.66
C LEU A 287 11.00 18.86 -6.63
N LEU A 288 10.77 20.17 -6.58
CA LEU A 288 10.04 20.91 -7.63
C LEU A 288 11.07 21.44 -8.62
N LEU A 289 10.95 21.01 -9.87
CA LEU A 289 11.86 21.42 -10.94
C LEU A 289 11.23 22.60 -11.69
N GLU A 290 12.06 23.58 -12.05
CA GLU A 290 11.68 24.65 -12.97
C GLU A 290 11.91 24.21 -14.42
N GLY A 291 10.95 24.50 -15.30
CA GLY A 291 11.02 24.14 -16.73
C GLY A 291 10.39 22.79 -17.08
N ASP A 292 10.54 22.38 -18.34
CA ASP A 292 9.82 21.24 -18.93
C ASP A 292 10.63 19.93 -18.95
N ARG A 293 11.83 19.94 -18.39
CA ARG A 293 12.70 18.74 -18.36
C ARG A 293 12.71 18.09 -16.99
N ALA A 294 12.38 16.80 -16.97
CA ALA A 294 12.62 15.98 -15.79
C ALA A 294 14.12 15.80 -15.55
N ALA A 295 14.52 15.73 -14.29
CA ALA A 295 15.88 15.34 -13.94
C ALA A 295 16.10 13.85 -14.26
N GLU A 296 17.24 13.52 -14.83
CA GLU A 296 17.62 12.14 -15.09
C GLU A 296 18.07 11.46 -13.78
N ARG A 297 17.86 10.15 -13.70
CA ARG A 297 18.35 9.36 -12.56
C ARG A 297 19.88 9.49 -12.46
N GLY A 298 20.36 9.82 -11.26
CA GLY A 298 21.79 10.04 -11.02
C GLY A 298 22.27 11.47 -11.29
N SER A 299 21.37 12.40 -11.64
CA SER A 299 21.71 13.81 -11.74
C SER A 299 22.23 14.34 -10.41
N THR A 300 23.34 15.08 -10.44
CA THR A 300 23.93 15.69 -9.24
C THR A 300 23.06 16.84 -8.74
N ILE A 301 22.74 16.84 -7.45
CA ILE A 301 22.05 17.95 -6.79
C ILE A 301 23.11 18.82 -6.11
N ARG A 302 23.05 20.15 -6.31
CA ARG A 302 23.99 21.11 -5.73
C ARG A 302 23.27 22.24 -5.01
N ALA A 303 23.80 22.64 -3.86
CA ALA A 303 23.45 23.89 -3.19
C ALA A 303 24.61 24.87 -3.34
N GLY A 304 24.55 25.76 -4.34
CA GLY A 304 25.67 26.57 -4.78
C GLY A 304 26.77 25.69 -5.41
N GLU A 305 27.98 25.77 -4.89
CA GLU A 305 29.13 24.94 -5.33
C GLU A 305 29.16 23.54 -4.65
N LYS A 306 28.39 23.35 -3.59
CA LYS A 306 28.42 22.12 -2.79
C LYS A 306 27.46 21.10 -3.36
N GLU A 307 27.97 19.87 -3.59
CA GLU A 307 27.15 18.69 -3.87
C GLU A 307 26.48 18.20 -2.59
N ILE A 308 25.17 17.90 -2.65
CA ILE A 308 24.35 17.43 -1.53
C ILE A 308 23.73 16.07 -1.86
#